data_dc74fc7de107401b5a94fbbf6ad35b47
#
_entry.id   dc74fc7de107401b5a94fbbf6ad35b47
#
_cell.length_a   1.000
_cell.length_b   1.000
_cell.length_c   1.000
_cell.angle_alpha   90.00
_cell.angle_beta   90.00
_cell.angle_gamma   90.00
#
_symmetry.space_group_name_H-M   'P 1'
#
loop_
_entity.id
_entity.type
_entity.pdbx_description
1 polymer ?
#
loop_
_entity_poly.entity_id
_entity_poly.type
_entity_poly.pdbx_seq_one_letter_code
_entity_poly.pdbx_strand_id
1 'polypeptide(L)'
;MALPAIIDLDAIDAIRDQLAEALDEGAVLVDAGGVERVSTNALLLLVSAAETARRNHFDFGIATPSAAMLAAIERLGLGAQFSGMMRQ
;
A
#
# COMPACT_ATOMS: atom_id res chain seq x y z
N MET A 1 2.80 9.68 -1.13
CA MET A 1 1.87 9.75 0.00
C MET A 1 2.41 8.90 1.14
N ALA A 2 2.20 9.33 2.37
CA ALA A 2 2.70 8.61 3.53
C ALA A 2 1.55 7.88 4.24
N LEU A 3 1.79 6.64 4.66
CA LEU A 3 0.81 5.88 5.42
C LEU A 3 0.91 6.21 6.91
N PRO A 4 -0.22 6.21 7.63
CA PRO A 4 -0.19 6.40 9.09
C PRO A 4 0.46 5.22 9.80
N ALA A 5 0.84 5.40 11.07
CA ALA A 5 1.47 4.35 11.85
C ALA A 5 0.54 3.16 12.08
N ILE A 6 -0.74 3.43 12.29
CA ILE A 6 -1.74 2.39 12.55
C ILE A 6 -2.78 2.43 11.45
N ILE A 7 -2.88 1.33 10.71
CA ILE A 7 -3.85 1.19 9.62
C ILE A 7 -4.86 0.13 10.04
N ASP A 8 -5.89 0.58 10.75
CA ASP A 8 -7.01 -0.25 11.17
C ASP A 8 -8.21 0.02 10.24
N LEU A 9 -9.36 -0.55 10.59
CA LEU A 9 -10.57 -0.40 9.78
C LEU A 9 -11.02 1.05 9.69
N ASP A 10 -10.78 1.87 10.71
CA ASP A 10 -11.19 3.26 10.70
C ASP A 10 -10.35 4.11 9.74
N ALA A 11 -9.10 3.72 9.53
CA ALA A 11 -8.19 4.45 8.64
C ALA A 11 -8.37 4.09 7.17
N ILE A 12 -9.00 2.96 6.86
CA ILE A 12 -9.07 2.43 5.50
C ILE A 12 -9.79 3.39 4.54
N ASP A 13 -10.90 3.98 4.97
CA ASP A 13 -11.65 4.88 4.10
C ASP A 13 -10.85 6.10 3.70
N ALA A 14 -10.12 6.71 4.64
CA ALA A 14 -9.28 7.86 4.34
C ALA A 14 -8.14 7.49 3.40
N ILE A 15 -7.52 6.33 3.62
CA ILE A 15 -6.43 5.85 2.77
C ILE A 15 -6.95 5.56 1.37
N ARG A 16 -8.12 4.94 1.25
CA ARG A 16 -8.73 4.65 -0.04
C ARG A 16 -8.98 5.94 -0.82
N ASP A 17 -9.47 6.98 -0.16
CA ASP A 17 -9.72 8.26 -0.80
C ASP A 17 -8.42 8.90 -1.28
N GLN A 18 -7.37 8.85 -0.46
CA GLN A 18 -6.06 9.37 -0.84
C GLN A 18 -5.46 8.62 -2.02
N LEU A 19 -5.61 7.29 -2.04
CA LEU A 19 -5.14 6.48 -3.16
C LEU A 19 -5.89 6.79 -4.44
N ALA A 20 -7.21 6.97 -4.36
CA ALA A 20 -8.01 7.32 -5.52
C ALA A 20 -7.57 8.65 -6.12
N GLU A 21 -7.34 9.67 -5.28
CA GLU A 21 -6.84 10.95 -5.74
C GLU A 21 -5.46 10.83 -6.38
N ALA A 22 -4.57 10.08 -5.74
CA ALA A 22 -3.21 9.91 -6.25
C ALA A 22 -3.21 9.19 -7.60
N LEU A 23 -4.07 8.18 -7.77
CA LEU A 23 -4.17 7.43 -9.02
C LEU A 23 -4.75 8.29 -10.16
N ASP A 24 -5.60 9.27 -9.84
CA ASP A 24 -6.09 10.21 -10.84
C ASP A 24 -4.98 11.12 -11.38
N GLU A 25 -3.96 11.35 -10.57
CA GLU A 25 -2.83 12.20 -10.96
C GLU A 25 -1.73 11.44 -11.71
N GLY A 26 -1.72 10.12 -11.62
CA GLY A 26 -0.74 9.28 -12.32
C GLY A 26 0.04 8.35 -11.38
N ALA A 27 1.36 8.33 -11.52
CA ALA A 27 2.21 7.43 -10.74
C ALA A 27 2.09 7.71 -9.24
N VAL A 28 2.11 6.63 -8.44
CA VAL A 28 1.95 6.71 -6.99
C VAL A 28 3.14 6.06 -6.30
N LEU A 29 3.73 6.79 -5.35
CA LEU A 29 4.74 6.24 -4.45
C LEU A 29 4.22 6.37 -3.03
N VAL A 30 4.07 5.23 -2.35
CA VAL A 30 3.54 5.16 -1.00
C VAL A 30 4.69 4.97 -0.03
N ASP A 31 4.83 5.88 0.94
CA ASP A 31 5.84 5.75 1.99
C ASP A 31 5.25 4.95 3.15
N ALA A 32 5.79 3.78 3.40
CA ALA A 32 5.34 2.87 4.45
C ALA A 32 6.34 2.74 5.60
N GLY A 33 7.32 3.63 5.69
CA GLY A 33 8.38 3.55 6.69
C GLY A 33 7.91 3.70 8.12
N GLY A 34 6.81 4.41 8.35
CA GLY A 34 6.27 4.63 9.69
C GLY A 34 5.20 3.64 10.12
N VAL A 35 4.85 2.66 9.29
CA VAL A 35 3.76 1.73 9.60
C VAL A 35 4.15 0.80 10.74
N GLU A 36 3.36 0.80 11.81
CA GLU A 36 3.54 -0.07 12.98
C GLU A 36 2.53 -1.20 13.02
N ARG A 37 1.30 -0.95 12.53
CA ARG A 37 0.23 -1.94 12.45
C ARG A 37 -0.51 -1.77 11.14
N VAL A 38 -0.83 -2.89 10.49
CA VAL A 38 -1.58 -2.87 9.25
C VAL A 38 -2.57 -4.04 9.25
N SER A 39 -3.84 -3.74 8.94
CA SER A 39 -4.87 -4.77 8.84
C SER A 39 -4.74 -5.49 7.49
N THR A 40 -5.29 -6.72 7.44
CA THR A 40 -5.36 -7.49 6.20
C THR A 40 -6.09 -6.69 5.11
N ASN A 41 -7.20 -6.05 5.47
CA ASN A 41 -7.98 -5.28 4.50
C ASN A 41 -7.17 -4.10 3.93
N ALA A 42 -6.31 -3.49 4.74
CA ALA A 42 -5.45 -2.41 4.25
C ALA A 42 -4.43 -2.93 3.26
N LEU A 43 -3.85 -4.09 3.50
CA LEU A 43 -2.92 -4.71 2.55
C LEU A 43 -3.63 -5.06 1.24
N LEU A 44 -4.85 -5.59 1.31
CA LEU A 44 -5.64 -5.88 0.11
C LEU A 44 -6.02 -4.61 -0.63
N LEU A 45 -6.27 -3.52 0.07
CA LEU A 45 -6.52 -2.23 -0.56
C LEU A 45 -5.31 -1.76 -1.36
N LEU A 46 -4.09 -1.92 -0.84
CA LEU A 46 -2.87 -1.57 -1.55
C LEU A 46 -2.68 -2.44 -2.80
N VAL A 47 -2.97 -3.73 -2.70
CA VAL A 47 -2.92 -4.62 -3.87
C VAL A 47 -3.91 -4.17 -4.93
N SER A 48 -5.12 -3.81 -4.52
CA SER A 48 -6.15 -3.32 -5.42
C SER A 48 -5.73 -2.02 -6.11
N ALA A 49 -5.12 -1.10 -5.36
CA ALA A 49 -4.63 0.16 -5.91
C ALA A 49 -3.52 -0.09 -6.94
N ALA A 50 -2.61 -1.01 -6.65
CA ALA A 50 -1.55 -1.38 -7.58
C ALA A 50 -2.12 -1.97 -8.87
N GLU A 51 -3.14 -2.79 -8.76
CA GLU A 51 -3.81 -3.36 -9.94
C GLU A 51 -4.48 -2.28 -10.78
N THR A 52 -5.13 -1.32 -10.14
CA THR A 52 -5.74 -0.19 -10.85
C THR A 52 -4.69 0.63 -11.57
N ALA A 53 -3.56 0.90 -10.92
CA ALA A 53 -2.45 1.63 -11.54
C ALA A 53 -1.92 0.88 -12.76
N ARG A 54 -1.75 -0.43 -12.65
CA ARG A 54 -1.26 -1.26 -13.75
C ARG A 54 -2.19 -1.19 -14.95
N ARG A 55 -3.50 -1.24 -14.73
CA ARG A 55 -4.49 -1.14 -15.80
C ARG A 55 -4.44 0.19 -16.53
N ASN A 56 -4.08 1.24 -15.83
CA ASN A 56 -3.99 2.58 -16.38
C ASN A 56 -2.57 2.95 -16.81
N HIS A 57 -1.64 2.00 -16.75
CA HIS A 57 -0.24 2.17 -17.14
C HIS A 57 0.49 3.21 -16.26
N PHE A 58 0.12 3.31 -14.99
CA PHE A 58 0.80 4.15 -14.01
C PHE A 58 1.70 3.29 -13.13
N ASP A 59 2.85 3.83 -12.74
CA ASP A 59 3.71 3.18 -11.76
C ASP A 59 3.09 3.25 -10.36
N PHE A 60 3.17 2.18 -9.61
CA PHE A 60 2.78 2.12 -8.21
C PHE A 60 3.89 1.46 -7.43
N GLY A 61 4.42 2.16 -6.44
CA GLY A 61 5.50 1.65 -5.61
C GLY A 61 5.26 1.91 -4.13
N ILE A 62 5.82 1.05 -3.29
CA ILE A 62 5.83 1.21 -1.84
C ILE A 62 7.27 1.41 -1.43
N ALA A 63 7.58 2.62 -0.96
CA ALA A 63 8.92 2.99 -0.56
C ALA A 63 9.14 2.65 0.92
N THR A 64 10.32 2.20 1.24
CA THR A 64 10.78 1.98 2.62
C THR A 64 9.74 1.23 3.48
N PRO A 65 9.25 0.05 3.06
CA PRO A 65 8.27 -0.67 3.87
C PRO A 65 8.85 -0.98 5.25
N SER A 66 8.06 -0.75 6.31
CA SER A 66 8.50 -1.01 7.66
C SER A 66 8.64 -2.51 7.93
N ALA A 67 9.40 -2.86 8.96
CA ALA A 67 9.53 -4.26 9.36
C ALA A 67 8.17 -4.85 9.74
N ALA A 68 7.30 -4.07 10.39
CA ALA A 68 5.97 -4.51 10.77
C ALA A 68 5.12 -4.82 9.54
N MET A 69 5.20 -3.99 8.51
CA MET A 69 4.47 -4.22 7.26
C MET A 69 4.99 -5.45 6.53
N LEU A 70 6.31 -5.60 6.42
CA LEU A 70 6.92 -6.77 5.78
C LEU A 70 6.53 -8.06 6.49
N ALA A 71 6.53 -8.04 7.83
CA ALA A 71 6.12 -9.21 8.61
C ALA A 71 4.66 -9.57 8.37
N ALA A 72 3.77 -8.57 8.28
CA ALA A 72 2.36 -8.80 8.01
C ALA A 72 2.14 -9.40 6.61
N ILE A 73 2.84 -8.88 5.62
CA ILE A 73 2.76 -9.37 4.24
C ILE A 73 3.19 -10.84 4.17
N GLU A 74 4.29 -11.18 4.84
CA GLU A 74 4.81 -12.54 4.86
C GLU A 74 3.85 -13.50 5.58
N ARG A 75 3.35 -13.07 6.75
CA ARG A 75 2.44 -13.90 7.56
C ARG A 75 1.16 -14.25 6.82
N LEU A 76 0.66 -13.32 5.99
CA LEU A 76 -0.57 -13.52 5.24
C LEU A 76 -0.35 -14.17 3.87
N GLY A 77 0.90 -14.45 3.51
CA GLY A 77 1.21 -15.09 2.23
C GLY A 77 1.03 -14.17 1.03
N LEU A 78 1.14 -12.86 1.23
CA LEU A 78 0.93 -11.87 0.17
C LEU A 78 2.23 -11.41 -0.49
N GLY A 79 3.34 -12.07 -0.22
CA GLY A 79 4.63 -11.66 -0.74
C GLY A 79 4.67 -11.54 -2.27
N ALA A 80 4.04 -12.47 -2.97
CA ALA A 80 4.02 -12.45 -4.43
C ALA A 80 3.29 -11.23 -4.98
N GLN A 81 2.18 -10.84 -4.34
CA GLN A 81 1.40 -9.69 -4.76
C GLN A 81 2.16 -8.37 -4.54
N PHE A 82 3.01 -8.32 -3.52
CA PHE A 82 3.75 -7.10 -3.20
C PHE A 82 5.12 -7.01 -3.83
N SER A 83 5.69 -8.11 -4.30
CA SER A 83 7.09 -8.14 -4.75
C SER A 83 7.39 -7.16 -5.90
N GLY A 84 6.45 -6.96 -6.80
CA GLY A 84 6.65 -6.07 -7.95
C GLY A 84 6.49 -4.59 -7.64
N MET A 85 5.97 -4.24 -6.46
CA MET A 85 5.71 -2.84 -6.11
C MET A 85 6.60 -2.33 -4.99
N MET A 86 7.42 -3.17 -4.37
CA MET A 86 8.31 -2.74 -3.30
C MET A 86 9.50 -1.95 -3.83
N ARG A 87 9.76 -0.82 -3.22
CA ARG A 87 10.91 0.05 -3.50
C ARG A 87 11.72 0.22 -2.23
N GLN A 88 13.02 0.17 -2.34
CA GLN A 88 13.91 0.31 -1.19
C GLN A 88 14.74 1.58 -1.28
#